data_06e3b6dc9aa12ef172ec7a6aebc5dd81
#
_entry.id   06e3b6dc9aa12ef172ec7a6aebc5dd81
#
_cell.length_a   1.000
_cell.length_b   1.000
_cell.length_c   1.000
_cell.angle_alpha   90.00
_cell.angle_beta   90.00
_cell.angle_gamma   90.00
#
_symmetry.space_group_name_H-M   'P 1'
#
loop_
_entity.id
_entity.type
_entity.pdbx_description
1 polymer ?
#
loop_
_entity_poly.entity_id
_entity_poly.type
_entity_poly.pdbx_seq_one_letter_code
_entity_poly.pdbx_strand_id
1 'polypeptide(L)'
;MIIKNWSAFLIFCLFLSLENVNNCLFASISNPDTVIVKKCSDFKVTGDGISEQWKSADWITLLQQDPNNLSYNTKVKVLYSENGIYFLFNCEDKKLTSVMKADNLNLWEEDVVEVFLWTDENFPVYFEYELSPFNFELPIMVPNNKGNFLGWLPWHYEGDRRTQHATSVTGGKMETGGEISGWTAEFFIPYKLLTPLSNVPPVHGTRWRANMYRIDYDNGQVPYAWQKTSQTFHEINKFGSFIFE
;
A
#
# COMPACT_ATOMS: atom_id res chain seq x y z
N MET A 1 5.82 -11.12 -95.42
CA MET A 1 5.62 -10.09 -94.40
C MET A 1 5.30 -10.80 -93.10
N ILE A 2 6.29 -10.99 -92.23
CA ILE A 2 6.27 -11.91 -91.12
C ILE A 2 6.23 -11.04 -89.83
N ILE A 3 5.20 -11.17 -89.04
CA ILE A 3 5.03 -10.53 -87.74
C ILE A 3 5.49 -11.56 -86.69
N LYS A 4 6.54 -11.23 -85.97
CA LYS A 4 7.01 -11.98 -84.78
C LYS A 4 6.37 -11.44 -83.52
N ASN A 5 5.60 -12.32 -82.89
CA ASN A 5 5.13 -12.10 -81.50
C ASN A 5 6.26 -12.32 -80.49
N TRP A 6 6.46 -11.39 -79.58
CA TRP A 6 7.27 -11.57 -78.37
C TRP A 6 6.35 -11.51 -77.13
N SER A 7 6.21 -12.68 -76.51
CA SER A 7 5.54 -12.79 -75.23
C SER A 7 6.50 -12.36 -74.12
N ALA A 8 6.16 -11.31 -73.37
CA ALA A 8 6.86 -10.91 -72.15
C ALA A 8 6.31 -11.68 -70.98
N PHE A 9 7.14 -12.51 -70.36
CA PHE A 9 6.84 -13.16 -69.07
C PHE A 9 7.08 -12.16 -67.97
N LEU A 10 6.02 -11.71 -67.28
CA LEU A 10 6.09 -10.92 -66.05
C LEU A 10 6.22 -11.88 -64.88
N ILE A 11 7.39 -11.92 -64.24
CA ILE A 11 7.62 -12.61 -62.99
C ILE A 11 7.16 -11.65 -61.86
N PHE A 12 6.07 -11.99 -61.20
CA PHE A 12 5.57 -11.28 -60.04
C PHE A 12 6.28 -11.84 -58.80
N CYS A 13 7.30 -11.16 -58.35
CA CYS A 13 7.92 -11.44 -57.02
C CYS A 13 7.01 -10.93 -55.93
N LEU A 14 6.29 -11.84 -55.26
CA LEU A 14 5.60 -11.56 -53.99
C LEU A 14 6.65 -11.45 -52.89
N PHE A 15 6.95 -10.22 -52.48
CA PHE A 15 7.63 -9.98 -51.21
C PHE A 15 6.61 -10.14 -50.08
N LEU A 16 6.62 -11.31 -49.43
CA LEU A 16 6.00 -11.48 -48.13
C LEU A 16 6.90 -10.84 -47.08
N SER A 17 6.60 -9.60 -46.66
CA SER A 17 7.15 -8.99 -45.50
C SER A 17 6.52 -9.66 -44.25
N LEU A 18 7.24 -10.57 -43.63
CA LEU A 18 6.94 -11.06 -42.28
C LEU A 18 7.28 -9.93 -41.31
N GLU A 19 6.30 -9.09 -41.01
CA GLU A 19 6.37 -8.24 -39.83
C GLU A 19 6.17 -9.13 -38.60
N ASN A 20 7.28 -9.52 -37.97
CA ASN A 20 7.27 -10.06 -36.64
C ASN A 20 6.84 -8.93 -35.64
N VAL A 21 5.55 -8.80 -35.46
CA VAL A 21 5.01 -8.02 -34.36
C VAL A 21 5.27 -8.82 -33.09
N ASN A 22 6.40 -8.59 -32.46
CA ASN A 22 6.64 -8.99 -31.09
C ASN A 22 5.67 -8.18 -30.18
N ASN A 23 4.44 -8.62 -30.10
CA ASN A 23 3.54 -8.24 -29.02
C ASN A 23 4.08 -8.84 -27.72
N CYS A 24 5.06 -8.18 -27.10
CA CYS A 24 5.32 -8.35 -25.68
C CYS A 24 4.05 -7.88 -24.95
N LEU A 25 3.20 -8.82 -24.62
CA LEU A 25 2.15 -8.65 -23.62
C LEU A 25 2.88 -8.39 -22.29
N PHE A 26 3.08 -7.12 -21.96
CA PHE A 26 3.37 -6.75 -20.59
C PHE A 26 2.13 -7.10 -19.77
N ALA A 27 2.13 -8.28 -19.18
CA ALA A 27 1.16 -8.59 -18.13
C ALA A 27 1.29 -7.48 -17.08
N SER A 28 0.26 -6.69 -16.91
CA SER A 28 0.23 -5.71 -15.82
C SER A 28 0.34 -6.49 -14.52
N ILE A 29 1.41 -6.29 -13.78
CA ILE A 29 1.56 -6.85 -12.44
C ILE A 29 0.45 -6.21 -11.62
N SER A 30 -0.57 -6.98 -11.26
CA SER A 30 -1.62 -6.58 -10.32
C SER A 30 -1.49 -7.44 -9.08
N ASN A 31 -1.62 -6.82 -7.92
CA ASN A 31 -1.74 -7.55 -6.67
C ASN A 31 -3.08 -8.30 -6.62
N PRO A 32 -3.18 -9.43 -5.91
CA PRO A 32 -4.47 -10.01 -5.58
C PRO A 32 -5.31 -8.96 -4.82
N ASP A 33 -6.58 -8.89 -5.13
CA ASP A 33 -7.53 -7.97 -4.49
C ASP A 33 -7.96 -8.42 -3.08
N THR A 34 -7.49 -9.59 -2.66
CA THR A 34 -7.83 -10.21 -1.39
C THR A 34 -6.58 -10.67 -0.66
N VAL A 35 -6.49 -10.34 0.62
CA VAL A 35 -5.48 -10.81 1.57
C VAL A 35 -6.17 -11.64 2.64
N ILE A 36 -5.68 -12.84 2.86
CA ILE A 36 -6.05 -13.67 4.01
C ILE A 36 -5.21 -13.21 5.20
N VAL A 37 -5.87 -12.59 6.17
CA VAL A 37 -5.23 -12.10 7.40
C VAL A 37 -5.24 -13.23 8.42
N LYS A 38 -4.04 -13.74 8.74
CA LYS A 38 -3.87 -14.88 9.65
C LYS A 38 -3.88 -14.43 11.09
N LYS A 39 -4.44 -15.30 11.95
CA LYS A 39 -4.49 -15.07 13.40
C LYS A 39 -3.14 -15.37 14.05
N CYS A 40 -2.77 -14.58 15.05
CA CYS A 40 -1.58 -14.77 15.87
C CYS A 40 -1.88 -14.53 17.35
N SER A 41 -0.95 -14.87 18.22
CA SER A 41 -0.94 -14.39 19.60
C SER A 41 -0.46 -12.95 19.66
N ASP A 42 -0.86 -12.19 20.67
CA ASP A 42 -0.33 -10.85 20.89
C ASP A 42 1.19 -10.88 21.06
N PHE A 43 1.85 -9.87 20.52
CA PHE A 43 3.28 -9.69 20.62
C PHE A 43 3.66 -8.21 20.71
N LYS A 44 4.88 -7.95 21.16
CA LYS A 44 5.38 -6.59 21.32
C LYS A 44 5.80 -6.01 19.96
N VAL A 45 5.35 -4.81 19.67
CA VAL A 45 5.82 -3.97 18.57
C VAL A 45 7.21 -3.43 18.91
N THR A 46 8.18 -3.63 18.02
CA THR A 46 9.60 -3.26 18.21
C THR A 46 10.14 -2.35 17.11
N GLY A 47 9.46 -2.28 15.97
CA GLY A 47 9.82 -1.43 14.83
C GLY A 47 10.80 -2.06 13.86
N ASP A 48 11.31 -3.26 14.14
CA ASP A 48 12.29 -3.98 13.31
C ASP A 48 11.75 -5.28 12.71
N GLY A 49 10.53 -5.67 13.09
CA GLY A 49 9.85 -6.84 12.55
C GLY A 49 10.50 -8.18 12.92
N ILE A 50 11.23 -8.25 14.04
CA ILE A 50 11.93 -9.48 14.48
C ILE A 50 11.02 -10.50 15.13
N SER A 51 9.77 -10.17 15.46
CA SER A 51 8.85 -11.13 16.08
C SER A 51 8.67 -12.38 15.21
N GLU A 52 8.76 -13.56 15.84
CA GLU A 52 8.52 -14.84 15.19
C GLU A 52 7.10 -14.94 14.59
N GLN A 53 6.13 -14.20 15.12
CA GLN A 53 4.76 -14.17 14.61
C GLN A 53 4.71 -13.77 13.13
N TRP A 54 5.59 -12.87 12.70
CA TRP A 54 5.68 -12.41 11.32
C TRP A 54 6.05 -13.49 10.30
N LYS A 55 6.57 -14.63 10.74
CA LYS A 55 6.86 -15.78 9.85
C LYS A 55 5.59 -16.40 9.26
N SER A 56 4.45 -16.25 9.92
CA SER A 56 3.16 -16.79 9.45
C SER A 56 2.52 -15.94 8.36
N ALA A 57 2.89 -14.66 8.23
CA ALA A 57 2.33 -13.76 7.23
C ALA A 57 3.21 -13.67 5.98
N ASP A 58 2.56 -13.62 4.82
CA ASP A 58 3.23 -13.40 3.54
C ASP A 58 3.44 -11.90 3.29
N TRP A 59 4.49 -11.55 2.53
CA TRP A 59 4.72 -10.18 2.10
C TRP A 59 3.76 -9.80 0.96
N ILE A 60 3.14 -8.65 1.09
CA ILE A 60 2.32 -8.00 0.07
C ILE A 60 3.14 -6.84 -0.47
N THR A 61 3.38 -6.78 -1.78
CA THR A 61 4.10 -5.68 -2.41
C THR A 61 3.17 -4.49 -2.62
N LEU A 62 3.62 -3.28 -2.30
CA LEU A 62 2.94 -2.06 -2.73
C LEU A 62 3.52 -1.62 -4.08
N LEU A 63 2.62 -1.37 -5.03
CA LEU A 63 3.00 -0.98 -6.38
C LEU A 63 3.05 0.54 -6.52
N GLN A 64 4.15 1.04 -7.03
CA GLN A 64 4.26 2.46 -7.37
C GLN A 64 3.15 2.87 -8.35
N GLN A 65 2.53 4.02 -8.12
CA GLN A 65 1.42 4.50 -8.93
C GLN A 65 1.87 5.40 -10.08
N ASP A 66 3.02 6.07 -9.96
CA ASP A 66 3.64 6.85 -11.03
C ASP A 66 4.80 6.08 -11.69
N PRO A 67 4.62 5.50 -12.88
CA PRO A 67 5.63 4.68 -13.53
C PRO A 67 6.83 5.50 -14.07
N ASN A 68 6.75 6.83 -14.07
CA ASN A 68 7.79 7.70 -14.62
C ASN A 68 8.80 8.17 -13.57
N ASN A 69 8.61 7.77 -12.32
CA ASN A 69 9.48 8.18 -11.21
C ASN A 69 10.37 7.03 -10.74
N LEU A 70 11.39 7.35 -9.92
CA LEU A 70 12.23 6.36 -9.27
C LEU A 70 11.36 5.46 -8.38
N SER A 71 11.59 4.14 -8.46
CA SER A 71 10.81 3.17 -7.70
C SER A 71 11.67 2.47 -6.66
N TYR A 72 11.18 2.45 -5.43
CA TYR A 72 11.72 1.67 -4.32
C TYR A 72 10.84 0.47 -4.00
N ASN A 73 11.44 -0.63 -3.54
CA ASN A 73 10.67 -1.77 -3.10
C ASN A 73 9.97 -1.46 -1.78
N THR A 74 8.66 -1.59 -1.77
CA THR A 74 7.85 -1.43 -0.56
C THR A 74 6.96 -2.64 -0.38
N LYS A 75 6.96 -3.22 0.80
CA LYS A 75 6.15 -4.40 1.12
C LYS A 75 5.61 -4.33 2.54
N VAL A 76 4.49 -5.01 2.77
CA VAL A 76 3.79 -5.02 4.05
C VAL A 76 3.34 -6.42 4.42
N LYS A 77 3.30 -6.73 5.71
CA LYS A 77 2.66 -7.91 6.29
C LYS A 77 1.52 -7.49 7.19
N VAL A 78 0.50 -8.33 7.29
CA VAL A 78 -0.67 -8.10 8.14
C VAL A 78 -0.95 -9.36 8.95
N LEU A 79 -1.20 -9.19 10.25
CA LEU A 79 -1.66 -10.22 11.16
C LEU A 79 -2.76 -9.66 12.06
N TYR A 80 -3.54 -10.51 12.69
CA TYR A 80 -4.48 -10.08 13.72
C TYR A 80 -4.45 -10.98 14.94
N SER A 81 -4.86 -10.44 16.09
CA SER A 81 -5.02 -11.20 17.34
C SER A 81 -6.45 -11.06 17.87
N GLU A 82 -6.71 -11.52 19.08
CA GLU A 82 -7.96 -11.26 19.81
C GLU A 82 -8.14 -9.75 20.13
N ASN A 83 -7.05 -8.97 20.21
CA ASN A 83 -7.08 -7.63 20.73
C ASN A 83 -6.91 -6.52 19.65
N GLY A 84 -6.41 -6.86 18.45
CA GLY A 84 -6.19 -5.88 17.39
C GLY A 84 -5.54 -6.44 16.15
N ILE A 85 -5.17 -5.54 15.25
CA ILE A 85 -4.53 -5.84 13.96
C ILE A 85 -3.12 -5.25 13.93
N TYR A 86 -2.19 -6.01 13.37
CA TYR A 86 -0.77 -5.69 13.28
C TYR A 86 -0.36 -5.44 11.84
N PHE A 87 0.50 -4.47 11.63
CA PHE A 87 1.12 -4.17 10.33
C PHE A 87 2.63 -4.07 10.47
N LEU A 88 3.35 -4.58 9.47
CA LEU A 88 4.79 -4.46 9.34
C LEU A 88 5.13 -4.02 7.93
N PHE A 89 5.52 -2.77 7.77
CA PHE A 89 6.03 -2.23 6.51
C PHE A 89 7.55 -2.36 6.46
N ASN A 90 8.07 -2.69 5.28
CA ASN A 90 9.49 -2.62 4.97
C ASN A 90 9.64 -1.79 3.69
N CYS A 91 10.24 -0.64 3.82
CA CYS A 91 10.38 0.38 2.79
C CYS A 91 11.86 0.51 2.40
N GLU A 92 12.22 0.14 1.17
CA GLU A 92 13.50 0.58 0.60
C GLU A 92 13.42 2.11 0.44
N ASP A 93 14.56 2.79 0.70
CA ASP A 93 14.62 4.24 0.69
C ASP A 93 16.08 4.70 0.59
N LYS A 94 16.34 5.91 0.14
CA LYS A 94 17.69 6.47 0.05
C LYS A 94 17.91 7.65 0.99
N LYS A 95 16.84 8.33 1.39
CA LYS A 95 16.94 9.49 2.23
C LYS A 95 15.65 9.69 3.03
N LEU A 96 15.73 9.96 4.33
CA LEU A 96 14.55 10.31 5.12
C LEU A 96 14.08 11.73 4.81
N THR A 97 13.00 11.84 4.06
CA THR A 97 12.36 13.12 3.74
C THR A 97 11.19 13.36 4.69
N SER A 98 11.53 13.61 5.94
CA SER A 98 10.59 13.88 7.04
C SER A 98 11.15 14.96 7.96
N VAL A 99 10.31 15.90 8.37
CA VAL A 99 10.65 17.03 9.24
C VAL A 99 9.67 17.19 10.41
N MET A 100 8.47 16.64 10.30
CA MET A 100 7.44 16.71 11.34
C MET A 100 7.85 15.88 12.57
N LYS A 101 7.66 16.47 13.76
CA LYS A 101 8.09 15.88 15.03
C LYS A 101 6.98 15.96 16.08
N ALA A 102 5.75 15.69 15.68
CA ALA A 102 4.61 15.57 16.56
C ALA A 102 3.53 14.70 15.94
N ASP A 103 2.73 14.05 16.77
CA ASP A 103 1.53 13.34 16.35
C ASP A 103 0.46 14.31 15.86
N ASN A 104 -0.46 13.82 15.07
CA ASN A 104 -1.62 14.54 14.53
C ASN A 104 -1.27 15.73 13.63
N LEU A 105 -0.10 15.72 13.00
CA LEU A 105 0.25 16.60 11.89
C LEU A 105 -0.13 15.94 10.56
N ASN A 106 -0.05 16.69 9.46
CA ASN A 106 -0.34 16.23 8.10
C ASN A 106 0.80 15.32 7.58
N LEU A 107 0.97 14.14 8.15
CA LEU A 107 2.12 13.27 7.85
C LEU A 107 2.21 12.87 6.38
N TRP A 108 1.07 12.87 5.64
CA TRP A 108 1.03 12.63 4.19
C TRP A 108 1.82 13.63 3.34
N GLU A 109 2.28 14.74 3.89
CA GLU A 109 3.11 15.75 3.20
C GLU A 109 4.60 15.42 3.22
N GLU A 110 5.00 14.28 3.82
CA GLU A 110 6.38 13.78 3.89
C GLU A 110 6.39 12.23 3.83
N ASP A 111 7.55 11.58 4.00
CA ASP A 111 7.63 10.12 3.99
C ASP A 111 6.68 9.52 5.02
N VAL A 112 5.84 8.60 4.58
CA VAL A 112 4.78 8.03 5.42
C VAL A 112 4.34 6.66 4.91
N VAL A 113 3.86 5.80 5.80
CA VAL A 113 3.06 4.63 5.47
C VAL A 113 1.65 4.79 6.04
N GLU A 114 0.66 4.26 5.32
CA GLU A 114 -0.74 4.43 5.67
C GLU A 114 -1.52 3.13 5.52
N VAL A 115 -2.52 2.94 6.39
CA VAL A 115 -3.52 1.86 6.25
C VAL A 115 -4.92 2.41 6.41
N PHE A 116 -5.80 2.02 5.50
CA PHE A 116 -7.21 2.41 5.49
C PHE A 116 -8.06 1.18 5.73
N LEU A 117 -8.90 1.20 6.77
CA LEU A 117 -9.68 0.07 7.23
C LEU A 117 -11.18 0.42 7.21
N TRP A 118 -11.90 -0.11 6.25
CA TRP A 118 -13.35 0.05 6.12
C TRP A 118 -14.05 -1.25 6.54
N THR A 119 -14.44 -1.29 7.79
CA THR A 119 -14.88 -2.52 8.47
C THR A 119 -16.30 -2.95 8.12
N ASP A 120 -17.15 -2.03 7.63
CA ASP A 120 -18.52 -2.29 7.20
C ASP A 120 -18.89 -1.39 6.02
N GLU A 121 -19.08 -2.01 4.85
CA GLU A 121 -19.43 -1.30 3.61
C GLU A 121 -20.82 -0.59 3.65
N ASN A 122 -21.68 -0.95 4.60
CA ASN A 122 -22.95 -0.27 4.82
C ASN A 122 -22.80 1.03 5.63
N PHE A 123 -21.64 1.27 6.22
CA PHE A 123 -21.39 2.42 7.06
C PHE A 123 -20.38 3.35 6.36
N PRO A 124 -20.72 4.62 6.06
CA PRO A 124 -19.90 5.48 5.23
C PRO A 124 -18.75 6.15 6.01
N VAL A 125 -18.05 5.38 6.83
CA VAL A 125 -16.90 5.83 7.61
C VAL A 125 -15.85 4.72 7.65
N TYR A 126 -14.59 5.07 7.43
CA TYR A 126 -13.47 4.16 7.62
C TYR A 126 -12.42 4.79 8.55
N PHE A 127 -11.56 3.95 9.08
CA PHE A 127 -10.41 4.35 9.89
C PHE A 127 -9.18 4.43 9.00
N GLU A 128 -8.41 5.49 9.17
CA GLU A 128 -7.13 5.72 8.52
C GLU A 128 -6.06 5.90 9.58
N TYR A 129 -4.90 5.31 9.35
CA TYR A 129 -3.75 5.40 10.22
C TYR A 129 -2.51 5.68 9.41
N GLU A 130 -1.80 6.72 9.79
CA GLU A 130 -0.54 7.14 9.19
C GLU A 130 0.60 7.01 10.21
N LEU A 131 1.79 6.62 9.75
CA LEU A 131 3.00 6.54 10.58
C LEU A 131 4.22 7.02 9.78
N SER A 132 4.87 8.06 10.32
CA SER A 132 6.11 8.60 9.74
C SER A 132 7.34 7.78 10.14
N PRO A 133 8.48 7.87 9.40
CA PRO A 133 9.72 7.22 9.79
C PRO A 133 10.23 7.66 11.17
N PHE A 134 9.89 8.88 11.61
CA PHE A 134 10.22 9.39 12.94
C PHE A 134 9.31 8.90 14.06
N ASN A 135 8.43 7.93 13.76
CA ASN A 135 7.53 7.31 14.73
C ASN A 135 6.46 8.26 15.28
N PHE A 136 6.01 9.23 14.49
CA PHE A 136 4.83 10.04 14.77
C PHE A 136 3.63 9.52 14.00
N GLU A 137 2.45 9.56 14.64
CA GLU A 137 1.23 8.97 14.12
C GLU A 137 0.12 9.98 13.85
N LEU A 138 -0.75 9.65 12.90
CA LEU A 138 -2.01 10.34 12.67
C LEU A 138 -3.14 9.31 12.51
N PRO A 139 -3.84 8.94 13.60
CA PRO A 139 -5.04 8.14 13.54
C PRO A 139 -6.27 9.03 13.33
N ILE A 140 -7.07 8.75 12.30
CA ILE A 140 -8.24 9.54 11.93
C ILE A 140 -9.43 8.68 11.53
N MET A 141 -10.63 9.22 11.71
CA MET A 141 -11.88 8.71 11.12
C MET A 141 -12.25 9.54 9.90
N VAL A 142 -12.55 8.87 8.80
CA VAL A 142 -12.84 9.50 7.52
C VAL A 142 -14.27 9.18 7.10
N PRO A 143 -15.20 10.13 7.21
CA PRO A 143 -16.52 10.00 6.61
C PRO A 143 -16.41 10.09 5.08
N ASN A 144 -17.09 9.18 4.39
CA ASN A 144 -17.06 9.07 2.94
C ASN A 144 -18.45 8.79 2.40
N ASN A 145 -18.95 9.60 1.47
CA ASN A 145 -20.25 9.39 0.86
C ASN A 145 -20.10 8.87 -0.58
N LYS A 146 -20.23 7.54 -0.75
CA LYS A 146 -20.17 6.87 -2.06
C LYS A 146 -18.92 7.21 -2.89
N GLY A 147 -17.76 7.27 -2.22
CA GLY A 147 -16.48 7.63 -2.83
C GLY A 147 -16.14 9.13 -2.74
N ASN A 148 -17.03 9.96 -2.21
CA ASN A 148 -16.73 11.37 -1.96
C ASN A 148 -16.17 11.54 -0.56
N PHE A 149 -14.92 11.93 -0.48
CA PHE A 149 -14.24 12.33 0.75
C PHE A 149 -14.93 13.56 1.38
N LEU A 150 -15.29 13.47 2.66
CA LEU A 150 -16.01 14.54 3.39
C LEU A 150 -15.17 15.20 4.49
N GLY A 151 -13.85 14.97 4.48
CA GLY A 151 -12.94 15.41 5.53
C GLY A 151 -12.59 14.30 6.48
N TRP A 152 -11.96 14.63 7.59
CA TRP A 152 -11.52 13.67 8.60
C TRP A 152 -11.58 14.27 10.01
N LEU A 153 -11.57 13.36 11.02
CA LEU A 153 -11.54 13.71 12.44
C LEU A 153 -10.38 12.98 13.12
N PRO A 154 -9.56 13.64 13.95
CA PRO A 154 -8.59 12.96 14.80
C PRO A 154 -9.29 11.89 15.65
N TRP A 155 -8.72 10.68 15.68
CA TRP A 155 -9.30 9.54 16.37
C TRP A 155 -8.21 8.81 17.18
N HIS A 156 -7.66 9.51 18.15
CA HIS A 156 -6.60 9.03 19.01
C HIS A 156 -7.07 9.01 20.47
N TYR A 157 -6.56 8.04 21.22
CA TYR A 157 -6.95 7.83 22.61
C TYR A 157 -5.79 7.28 23.42
N GLU A 158 -5.87 7.46 24.73
CA GLU A 158 -4.91 6.91 25.68
C GLU A 158 -5.35 5.56 26.26
N GLY A 159 -4.47 4.95 27.04
CA GLY A 159 -4.73 3.68 27.70
C GLY A 159 -4.83 2.50 26.75
N ASP A 160 -5.81 1.66 26.95
CA ASP A 160 -6.01 0.43 26.17
C ASP A 160 -6.63 0.64 24.77
N ARG A 161 -6.91 1.89 24.41
CA ARG A 161 -7.33 2.32 23.08
C ARG A 161 -6.17 2.92 22.27
N ARG A 162 -5.00 3.10 22.88
CA ARG A 162 -3.85 3.67 22.22
C ARG A 162 -3.23 2.66 21.26
N THR A 163 -2.85 3.10 20.07
CA THR A 163 -1.98 2.39 19.13
C THR A 163 -0.62 2.10 19.75
N GLN A 164 0.03 1.04 19.32
CA GLN A 164 1.44 0.79 19.62
C GLN A 164 2.21 0.86 18.31
N HIS A 165 3.27 1.62 18.25
CA HIS A 165 4.04 1.80 17.04
C HIS A 165 5.53 1.99 17.34
N ALA A 166 6.35 1.54 16.43
CA ALA A 166 7.78 1.74 16.44
C ALA A 166 8.32 1.71 15.01
N THR A 167 9.40 2.45 14.78
CA THR A 167 10.09 2.50 13.49
C THR A 167 11.57 2.25 13.67
N SER A 168 12.24 1.84 12.61
CA SER A 168 13.70 1.71 12.56
C SER A 168 14.22 2.06 11.18
N VAL A 169 15.50 2.44 11.09
CA VAL A 169 16.20 2.68 9.82
C VAL A 169 17.31 1.67 9.63
N THR A 170 17.65 1.40 8.37
CA THR A 170 18.75 0.54 7.96
C THR A 170 19.73 1.33 7.09
N GLY A 171 21.01 1.12 7.32
CA GLY A 171 22.07 1.69 6.47
C GLY A 171 22.40 3.17 6.72
N GLY A 172 21.87 3.75 7.81
CA GLY A 172 22.12 5.14 8.14
C GLY A 172 21.60 5.54 9.50
N LYS A 173 21.29 6.84 9.67
CA LYS A 173 20.76 7.40 10.91
C LYS A 173 19.35 7.91 10.73
N MET A 174 18.54 7.82 11.78
CA MET A 174 17.20 8.38 11.84
C MET A 174 17.28 9.91 12.10
N GLU A 175 17.56 10.65 11.04
CA GLU A 175 17.64 12.11 11.05
C GLU A 175 17.08 12.70 9.75
N THR A 176 16.54 13.90 9.80
CA THR A 176 15.98 14.60 8.63
C THR A 176 17.04 14.74 7.55
N GLY A 177 16.74 14.27 6.35
CA GLY A 177 17.66 14.27 5.21
C GLY A 177 18.78 13.23 5.32
N GLY A 178 18.74 12.35 6.33
CA GLY A 178 19.74 11.29 6.53
C GLY A 178 19.73 10.28 5.38
N GLU A 179 20.91 9.94 4.86
CA GLU A 179 21.08 8.87 3.89
C GLU A 179 20.87 7.53 4.58
N ILE A 180 20.03 6.65 3.99
CA ILE A 180 19.67 5.34 4.50
C ILE A 180 19.62 4.31 3.36
N SER A 181 19.37 3.06 3.67
CA SER A 181 19.01 2.03 2.68
C SER A 181 17.57 1.55 2.82
N GLY A 182 16.87 2.02 3.83
CA GLY A 182 15.46 1.72 4.05
C GLY A 182 15.04 1.98 5.49
N TRP A 183 13.73 1.87 5.70
CA TRP A 183 13.12 1.97 7.02
C TRP A 183 11.99 0.97 7.20
N THR A 184 11.66 0.68 8.44
CA THR A 184 10.61 -0.26 8.82
C THR A 184 9.64 0.44 9.74
N ALA A 185 8.34 0.22 9.52
CA ALA A 185 7.29 0.64 10.42
C ALA A 185 6.53 -0.59 10.92
N GLU A 186 6.44 -0.76 12.22
CA GLU A 186 5.68 -1.83 12.86
C GLU A 186 4.67 -1.20 13.81
N PHE A 187 3.39 -1.58 13.70
CA PHE A 187 2.36 -1.02 14.55
C PHE A 187 1.19 -1.96 14.79
N PHE A 188 0.49 -1.70 15.88
CA PHE A 188 -0.67 -2.41 16.35
C PHE A 188 -1.82 -1.44 16.58
N ILE A 189 -2.97 -1.73 15.98
CA ILE A 189 -4.21 -0.97 16.13
C ILE A 189 -5.17 -1.82 16.99
N PRO A 190 -5.43 -1.43 18.25
CA PRO A 190 -6.34 -2.19 19.11
C PRO A 190 -7.78 -2.05 18.63
N TYR A 191 -8.56 -3.12 18.68
CA TYR A 191 -9.98 -3.09 18.31
C TYR A 191 -10.77 -2.10 19.17
N LYS A 192 -10.34 -1.85 20.40
CA LYS A 192 -10.95 -0.83 21.27
C LYS A 192 -10.87 0.58 20.69
N LEU A 193 -9.82 0.88 19.90
CA LEU A 193 -9.73 2.15 19.19
C LEU A 193 -10.75 2.24 18.06
N LEU A 194 -11.01 1.14 17.36
CA LEU A 194 -11.92 1.11 16.22
C LEU A 194 -13.41 1.15 16.62
N THR A 195 -13.73 1.01 17.90
CA THR A 195 -15.10 1.23 18.39
C THR A 195 -15.47 2.72 18.19
N PRO A 196 -16.61 3.10 17.54
CA PRO A 196 -17.84 2.29 17.38
C PRO A 196 -18.04 1.68 15.97
N LEU A 197 -16.99 1.44 15.19
CA LEU A 197 -17.17 0.81 13.88
C LEU A 197 -17.78 -0.60 14.03
N SER A 198 -18.65 -0.98 13.09
CA SER A 198 -19.25 -2.32 13.03
C SER A 198 -18.21 -3.37 12.59
N ASN A 199 -18.53 -4.67 12.84
CA ASN A 199 -17.66 -5.80 12.51
C ASN A 199 -16.27 -5.76 13.20
N VAL A 200 -16.20 -5.15 14.38
CA VAL A 200 -15.01 -5.05 15.23
C VAL A 200 -15.34 -5.59 16.63
N PRO A 201 -14.57 -6.57 17.15
CA PRO A 201 -13.49 -7.30 16.50
C PRO A 201 -13.98 -8.19 15.36
N PRO A 202 -13.15 -8.51 14.36
CA PRO A 202 -13.49 -9.46 13.31
C PRO A 202 -13.53 -10.88 13.89
N VAL A 203 -14.43 -11.70 13.35
CA VAL A 203 -14.47 -13.15 13.58
C VAL A 203 -13.99 -13.87 12.33
N HIS A 204 -13.73 -15.18 12.43
CA HIS A 204 -13.37 -16.00 11.27
C HIS A 204 -14.35 -15.80 10.11
N GLY A 205 -13.84 -15.53 8.91
CA GLY A 205 -14.62 -15.24 7.72
C GLY A 205 -15.12 -13.79 7.60
N THR A 206 -14.91 -12.93 8.60
CA THR A 206 -15.22 -11.50 8.48
C THR A 206 -14.44 -10.90 7.30
N ARG A 207 -15.09 -10.05 6.52
CA ARG A 207 -14.48 -9.27 5.45
C ARG A 207 -14.47 -7.79 5.81
N TRP A 208 -13.30 -7.17 5.74
CA TRP A 208 -13.15 -5.72 5.71
C TRP A 208 -12.69 -5.29 4.32
N ARG A 209 -13.07 -4.11 3.89
CA ARG A 209 -12.40 -3.44 2.78
C ARG A 209 -11.22 -2.67 3.34
N ALA A 210 -10.11 -2.71 2.64
CA ALA A 210 -8.88 -2.07 3.09
C ALA A 210 -7.99 -1.65 1.92
N ASN A 211 -7.10 -0.71 2.19
CA ASN A 211 -5.95 -0.46 1.33
C ASN A 211 -4.74 -0.10 2.19
N MET A 212 -3.56 -0.19 1.60
CA MET A 212 -2.29 0.11 2.25
C MET A 212 -1.46 0.93 1.29
N TYR A 213 -0.80 1.96 1.81
CA TYR A 213 -0.12 2.95 1.02
C TYR A 213 1.24 3.32 1.60
N ARG A 214 2.09 3.91 0.77
CA ARG A 214 3.27 4.66 1.14
C ARG A 214 3.34 5.89 0.25
N ILE A 215 3.83 6.99 0.80
CA ILE A 215 4.32 8.12 0.01
C ILE A 215 5.82 8.27 0.31
N ASP A 216 6.59 8.45 -0.76
CA ASP A 216 8.02 8.71 -0.73
C ASP A 216 8.29 10.08 -1.34
N TYR A 217 9.17 10.85 -0.73
CA TYR A 217 9.46 12.23 -1.15
C TYR A 217 10.90 12.46 -1.59
N ASP A 218 11.69 11.42 -1.83
CA ASP A 218 13.08 11.57 -2.29
C ASP A 218 13.21 12.38 -3.59
N ASN A 219 12.26 12.19 -4.51
CA ASN A 219 12.23 12.87 -5.81
C ASN A 219 10.86 13.48 -6.11
N GLY A 220 10.29 14.20 -5.14
CA GLY A 220 8.91 14.64 -5.17
C GLY A 220 7.97 13.53 -4.67
N GLN A 221 6.69 13.78 -4.68
CA GLN A 221 5.70 12.85 -4.16
C GLN A 221 5.56 11.61 -5.05
N VAL A 222 5.93 10.45 -4.53
CA VAL A 222 5.84 9.15 -5.21
C VAL A 222 4.92 8.22 -4.41
N PRO A 223 3.65 8.04 -4.83
CA PRO A 223 2.70 7.20 -4.14
C PRO A 223 2.85 5.73 -4.50
N TYR A 224 2.67 4.86 -3.51
CA TYR A 224 2.60 3.41 -3.62
C TYR A 224 1.27 2.93 -3.02
N ALA A 225 0.70 1.88 -3.58
CA ALA A 225 -0.53 1.27 -3.09
C ALA A 225 -0.54 -0.24 -3.26
N TRP A 226 -1.22 -0.94 -2.34
CA TRP A 226 -1.59 -2.34 -2.55
C TRP A 226 -2.59 -2.46 -3.69
N GLN A 227 -3.69 -1.73 -3.64
CA GLN A 227 -4.64 -1.60 -4.74
C GLN A 227 -4.54 -0.19 -5.31
N LYS A 228 -4.21 -0.10 -6.60
CA LYS A 228 -3.98 1.19 -7.25
C LYS A 228 -5.23 2.06 -7.26
N THR A 229 -5.04 3.32 -6.94
CA THR A 229 -6.02 4.39 -7.09
C THR A 229 -5.69 5.25 -8.31
N SER A 230 -6.59 6.08 -8.77
CA SER A 230 -6.42 6.91 -9.97
C SER A 230 -6.24 8.40 -9.67
N GLN A 231 -6.80 8.89 -8.58
CA GLN A 231 -6.76 10.30 -8.22
C GLN A 231 -6.31 10.52 -6.76
N THR A 232 -6.89 9.78 -5.84
CA THR A 232 -6.64 9.94 -4.40
C THR A 232 -6.65 8.58 -3.70
N PHE A 233 -6.03 8.48 -2.54
CA PHE A 233 -6.08 7.28 -1.71
C PHE A 233 -7.49 6.98 -1.17
N HIS A 234 -8.37 7.98 -1.14
CA HIS A 234 -9.74 7.86 -0.64
C HIS A 234 -10.75 7.24 -1.64
N GLU A 235 -10.30 6.66 -2.74
CA GLU A 235 -11.14 5.93 -3.70
C GLU A 235 -11.57 4.57 -3.13
N ILE A 236 -12.55 4.57 -2.21
CA ILE A 236 -13.00 3.36 -1.48
C ILE A 236 -13.46 2.21 -2.39
N ASN A 237 -13.90 2.52 -3.61
CA ASN A 237 -14.26 1.52 -4.62
C ASN A 237 -13.05 0.73 -5.14
N LYS A 238 -11.84 1.23 -4.93
CA LYS A 238 -10.57 0.58 -5.27
C LYS A 238 -10.00 -0.24 -4.12
N PHE A 239 -10.53 -0.14 -2.92
CA PHE A 239 -10.03 -0.93 -1.80
C PHE A 239 -10.12 -2.42 -2.09
N GLY A 240 -9.12 -3.16 -1.66
CA GLY A 240 -9.13 -4.62 -1.64
C GLY A 240 -9.92 -5.17 -0.46
N SER A 241 -9.80 -6.45 -0.21
CA SER A 241 -10.50 -7.15 0.88
C SER A 241 -9.50 -7.83 1.82
N PHE A 242 -9.66 -7.63 3.12
CA PHE A 242 -9.09 -8.49 4.16
C PHE A 242 -10.12 -9.52 4.56
N ILE A 243 -9.74 -10.79 4.53
CA ILE A 243 -10.53 -11.91 5.04
C ILE A 243 -9.82 -12.47 6.27
N PHE A 244 -10.47 -12.46 7.40
CA PHE A 244 -9.90 -12.92 8.67
C PHE A 244 -10.08 -14.44 8.83
N GLU A 245 -8.95 -15.17 9.01
CA GLU A 245 -8.90 -16.63 9.12
C GLU A 245 -8.95 -17.13 10.57
#